data_cb67b85e00bc34010302505e6044ab72
#
_entry.id   cb67b85e00bc34010302505e6044ab72
#
_cell.length_a   1.000
_cell.length_b   1.000
_cell.length_c   1.000
_cell.angle_alpha   90.00
_cell.angle_beta   90.00
_cell.angle_gamma   90.00
#
_symmetry.space_group_name_H-M   'P 1'
#
loop_
_entity.id
_entity.type
_entity.pdbx_description
1 polymer ?
#
loop_
_entity_poly.entity_id
_entity_poly.type
_entity_poly.pdbx_seq_one_letter_code
_entity_poly.pdbx_strand_id
1 'polypeptide(L)'
;MGIMTDVHDKTYDFYVLYTADGYFYGGFSDDAHRRFLVHQAGKGAKFTRVKSRHPLQLIYQETFANKHDALSAEAKFKHLSRPQKEAFLIEREVDSTIWQK
;
A
#
# COMPACT_ATOMS: atom_id res chain seq x y z
N MET A 1 12.10 6.07 31.33
CA MET A 1 12.29 6.03 30.78
C MET A 1 12.26 5.76 29.75
N GLY A 2 12.14 5.54 29.31
CA GLY A 2 12.12 5.08 28.39
C GLY A 2 12.27 5.54 27.43
N ILE A 3 12.29 5.76 27.18
CA ILE A 3 12.30 6.02 26.43
C ILE A 3 12.81 6.12 25.52
N MET A 4 13.26 6.33 25.22
CA MET A 4 13.79 6.35 24.37
C MET A 4 13.85 5.69 23.43
N THR A 5 14.01 5.40 23.23
CA THR A 5 13.93 4.44 22.40
C THR A 5 13.35 4.73 21.07
N ASP A 6 12.57 5.60 20.95
CA ASP A 6 11.80 5.84 19.78
C ASP A 6 12.56 6.20 18.56
N VAL A 7 13.75 6.75 18.73
CA VAL A 7 14.55 7.08 17.57
C VAL A 7 14.98 5.85 16.80
N HIS A 8 14.94 4.69 17.48
CA HIS A 8 15.34 3.43 16.86
C HIS A 8 14.15 2.62 16.43
N ASP A 9 12.95 3.11 16.71
CA ASP A 9 11.74 2.34 16.46
C ASP A 9 11.09 2.77 15.16
N LYS A 10 11.91 3.02 14.17
CA LYS A 10 11.38 3.32 12.87
C LYS A 10 10.71 2.10 12.29
N THR A 11 9.52 2.31 11.71
CA THR A 11 8.77 1.25 11.07
C THR A 11 8.64 1.51 9.59
N TYR A 12 8.19 0.49 8.87
CA TYR A 12 8.07 0.54 7.43
C TYR A 12 6.77 -0.11 7.02
N ASP A 13 6.11 0.47 6.03
CA ASP A 13 4.80 0.02 5.59
C ASP A 13 4.85 -0.60 4.21
N PHE A 14 4.12 -1.70 4.06
CA PHE A 14 3.64 -2.18 2.78
C PHE A 14 2.20 -1.69 2.67
N TYR A 15 1.81 -1.14 1.53
CA TYR A 15 0.46 -0.62 1.37
C TYR A 15 -0.09 -0.98 -0.01
N VAL A 16 -1.41 -0.91 -0.15
CA VAL A 16 -2.07 -1.14 -1.43
C VAL A 16 -2.99 0.02 -1.71
N LEU A 17 -2.88 0.56 -2.92
CA LEU A 17 -3.79 1.57 -3.43
C LEU A 17 -4.72 0.93 -4.44
N TYR A 18 -5.95 1.42 -4.49
CA TYR A 18 -6.90 1.04 -5.53
C TYR A 18 -7.13 2.25 -6.42
N THR A 19 -7.09 2.04 -7.73
CA THR A 19 -7.21 3.15 -8.68
C THR A 19 -8.64 3.25 -9.19
N ALA A 20 -9.02 4.44 -9.67
CA ALA A 20 -10.35 4.67 -10.22
C ALA A 20 -10.65 3.78 -11.43
N ASP A 21 -9.61 3.41 -12.17
CA ASP A 21 -9.75 2.52 -13.33
C ASP A 21 -9.55 1.05 -12.98
N GLY A 22 -9.53 0.71 -11.68
CA GLY A 22 -9.69 -0.69 -11.25
C GLY A 22 -8.44 -1.50 -11.01
N TYR A 23 -7.29 -0.86 -10.81
CA TYR A 23 -6.04 -1.58 -10.54
C TYR A 23 -5.66 -1.53 -9.07
N PHE A 24 -4.90 -2.54 -8.64
CA PHE A 24 -4.25 -2.54 -7.33
C PHE A 24 -2.78 -2.18 -7.51
N TYR A 25 -2.32 -1.21 -6.74
CA TYR A 25 -0.92 -0.80 -6.74
C TYR A 25 -0.30 -1.09 -5.38
N GLY A 26 0.70 -1.98 -5.33
CA GLY A 26 1.42 -2.27 -4.10
C GLY A 26 2.63 -1.34 -3.96
N GLY A 27 2.82 -0.79 -2.78
CA GLY A 27 3.91 0.13 -2.54
C GLY A 27 4.58 -0.10 -1.19
N PHE A 28 5.67 0.61 -0.99
CA PHE A 28 6.48 0.55 0.22
C PHE A 28 6.84 1.97 0.63
N SER A 29 6.81 2.25 1.92
CA SER A 29 7.21 3.56 2.43
C SER A 29 7.46 3.46 3.94
N ASP A 30 8.15 4.43 4.50
CA ASP A 30 8.23 4.57 5.95
C ASP A 30 6.97 5.20 6.53
N ASP A 31 6.06 5.65 5.68
CA ASP A 31 4.80 6.26 6.12
C ASP A 31 3.79 6.15 4.97
N ALA A 32 2.94 5.13 5.03
CA ALA A 32 2.00 4.84 3.93
C ALA A 32 1.03 5.99 3.69
N HIS A 33 0.53 6.60 4.76
CA HIS A 33 -0.45 7.68 4.59
C HIS A 33 0.17 8.89 3.89
N ARG A 34 1.36 9.30 4.32
CA ARG A 34 2.07 10.41 3.68
C ARG A 34 2.37 10.08 2.22
N ARG A 35 2.81 8.86 1.96
CA ARG A 35 3.12 8.45 0.59
C ARG A 35 1.87 8.42 -0.28
N PHE A 36 0.74 8.00 0.29
CA PHE A 36 -0.53 8.06 -0.42
C PHE A 36 -0.85 9.47 -0.87
N LEU A 37 -0.63 10.47 0.00
CA LEU A 37 -0.90 11.86 -0.37
C LEU A 37 0.00 12.31 -1.52
N VAL A 38 1.24 11.83 -1.57
CA VAL A 38 2.16 12.12 -2.67
C VAL A 38 1.62 11.53 -3.98
N HIS A 39 1.15 10.28 -3.93
CA HIS A 39 0.54 9.64 -5.10
C HIS A 39 -0.71 10.40 -5.55
N GLN A 40 -1.55 10.79 -4.61
CA GLN A 40 -2.79 11.48 -4.91
C GLN A 40 -2.53 12.85 -5.55
N ALA A 41 -1.42 13.48 -5.19
CA ALA A 41 -1.02 14.74 -5.80
C ALA A 41 -0.40 14.58 -7.19
N GLY A 42 -0.30 13.34 -7.69
CA GLY A 42 0.27 13.08 -9.01
C GLY A 42 1.79 13.12 -9.04
N LYS A 43 2.44 12.95 -7.90
CA LYS A 43 3.89 13.06 -7.78
C LYS A 43 4.56 11.77 -7.34
N GLY A 44 3.81 10.69 -7.25
CA GLY A 44 4.35 9.41 -6.82
C GLY A 44 4.95 8.61 -7.97
N ALA A 45 4.71 7.30 -7.95
CA ALA A 45 5.22 6.42 -8.98
C ALA A 45 4.60 6.74 -10.33
N LYS A 46 5.32 6.40 -11.38
CA LYS A 46 4.86 6.64 -12.74
C LYS A 46 3.47 6.08 -12.99
N PHE A 47 3.23 4.86 -12.52
CA PHE A 47 1.93 4.21 -12.67
C PHE A 47 0.79 5.05 -12.10
N THR A 48 1.00 5.64 -10.92
CA THR A 48 -0.06 6.38 -10.22
C THR A 48 -0.18 7.82 -10.67
N ARG A 49 0.68 8.31 -11.56
CA ARG A 49 0.58 9.67 -12.10
C ARG A 49 -0.49 9.80 -13.16
N VAL A 50 -0.91 8.69 -13.74
CA VAL A 50 -1.88 8.70 -14.85
C VAL A 50 -3.21 9.25 -14.34
N LYS A 51 -3.70 10.29 -15.02
CA LYS A 51 -4.89 11.02 -14.56
C LYS A 51 -6.12 10.13 -14.44
N SER A 52 -6.31 9.22 -15.38
CA SER A 52 -7.48 8.35 -15.39
C SER A 52 -7.48 7.35 -14.23
N ARG A 53 -6.37 7.21 -13.51
CA ARG A 53 -6.31 6.33 -12.33
C ARG A 53 -6.80 7.01 -11.06
N HIS A 54 -6.98 8.33 -11.11
CA HIS A 54 -7.44 9.10 -9.95
C HIS A 54 -8.96 9.22 -9.94
N PRO A 55 -9.55 9.32 -8.74
CA PRO A 55 -8.89 9.40 -7.45
C PRO A 55 -8.36 8.03 -7.01
N LEU A 56 -7.28 8.05 -6.25
CA LEU A 56 -6.70 6.85 -5.66
C LEU A 56 -7.31 6.63 -4.28
N GLN A 57 -7.24 5.39 -3.80
CA GLN A 57 -7.77 5.05 -2.49
C GLN A 57 -6.79 4.13 -1.79
N LEU A 58 -6.42 4.47 -0.56
CA LEU A 58 -5.54 3.62 0.25
C LEU A 58 -6.43 2.58 0.92
N ILE A 59 -6.32 1.32 0.49
CA ILE A 59 -7.23 0.27 0.93
C ILE A 59 -6.63 -0.73 1.89
N TYR A 60 -5.30 -0.77 2.01
CA TYR A 60 -4.64 -1.70 2.92
C TYR A 60 -3.27 -1.17 3.28
N GLN A 61 -2.88 -1.41 4.54
CA GLN A 61 -1.53 -1.08 4.97
C GLN A 61 -1.13 -2.04 6.08
N GLU A 62 0.13 -2.44 6.06
CA GLU A 62 0.69 -3.32 7.07
C GLU A 62 2.04 -2.78 7.47
N THR A 63 2.27 -2.65 8.78
CA THR A 63 3.48 -2.04 9.31
C THR A 63 4.43 -3.12 9.82
N PHE A 64 5.70 -2.97 9.48
CA PHE A 64 6.75 -3.90 9.84
C PHE A 64 7.84 -3.19 10.63
N ALA A 65 8.50 -3.95 11.51
CA ALA A 65 9.56 -3.41 12.34
C ALA A 65 10.84 -3.13 11.55
N ASN A 66 11.00 -3.76 10.37
CA ASN A 66 12.20 -3.56 9.58
C ASN A 66 11.88 -3.46 8.09
N LYS A 67 12.80 -2.85 7.38
CA LYS A 67 12.63 -2.57 5.96
C LYS A 67 12.56 -3.83 5.11
N HIS A 68 13.35 -4.82 5.45
CA HIS A 68 13.41 -6.07 4.68
C HIS A 68 12.03 -6.73 4.60
N ASP A 69 11.34 -6.82 5.73
CA ASP A 69 10.04 -7.49 5.77
C ASP A 69 8.99 -6.72 4.99
N ALA A 70 9.02 -5.40 5.08
CA ALA A 70 8.07 -4.57 4.33
C ALA A 70 8.29 -4.71 2.83
N LEU A 71 9.54 -4.68 2.39
CA LEU A 71 9.87 -4.86 0.97
C LEU A 71 9.52 -6.26 0.49
N SER A 72 9.70 -7.27 1.34
CA SER A 72 9.33 -8.63 1.00
C SER A 72 7.81 -8.76 0.79
N ALA A 73 7.03 -8.13 1.66
CA ALA A 73 5.58 -8.13 1.54
C ALA A 73 5.14 -7.46 0.24
N GLU A 74 5.75 -6.33 -0.08
CA GLU A 74 5.45 -5.63 -1.33
C GLU A 74 5.76 -6.51 -2.54
N ALA A 75 6.92 -7.13 -2.55
CA ALA A 75 7.33 -7.98 -3.68
C ALA A 75 6.39 -9.16 -3.85
N LYS A 76 6.02 -9.80 -2.74
CA LYS A 76 5.10 -10.94 -2.80
C LYS A 76 3.75 -10.54 -3.37
N PHE A 77 3.22 -9.40 -2.92
CA PHE A 77 1.93 -8.93 -3.43
C PHE A 77 2.00 -8.65 -4.93
N LYS A 78 3.07 -7.99 -5.37
CA LYS A 78 3.22 -7.64 -6.77
C LYS A 78 3.28 -8.85 -7.70
N HIS A 79 3.72 -9.99 -7.18
CA HIS A 79 3.81 -11.21 -7.98
C HIS A 79 2.51 -12.01 -8.02
N LEU A 80 1.51 -11.64 -7.24
CA LEU A 80 0.23 -12.34 -7.26
C LEU A 80 -0.55 -12.00 -8.52
N SER A 81 -1.35 -12.95 -8.98
CA SER A 81 -2.33 -12.69 -10.04
C SER A 81 -3.44 -11.81 -9.48
N ARG A 82 -4.28 -11.28 -10.36
CA ARG A 82 -5.41 -10.47 -9.91
C ARG A 82 -6.31 -11.22 -8.92
N PRO A 83 -6.77 -12.46 -9.20
CA PRO A 83 -7.59 -13.19 -8.24
C PRO A 83 -6.87 -13.42 -6.93
N GLN A 84 -5.56 -13.67 -6.95
CA GLN A 84 -4.78 -13.87 -5.74
C GLN A 84 -4.66 -12.60 -4.92
N LYS A 85 -4.53 -11.45 -5.59
CA LYS A 85 -4.51 -10.16 -4.89
C LYS A 85 -5.83 -9.91 -4.18
N GLU A 86 -6.94 -10.23 -4.85
CA GLU A 86 -8.25 -10.06 -4.24
C GLU A 86 -8.41 -10.97 -3.02
N ALA A 87 -7.99 -12.23 -3.14
CA ALA A 87 -8.06 -13.17 -2.03
C ALA A 87 -7.19 -12.71 -0.86
N PHE A 88 -5.98 -12.21 -1.15
CA PHE A 88 -5.08 -11.66 -0.14
C PHE A 88 -5.76 -10.55 0.66
N LEU A 89 -6.42 -9.63 -0.04
CA LEU A 89 -7.08 -8.50 0.60
C LEU A 89 -8.30 -8.94 1.40
N ILE A 90 -9.08 -9.87 0.86
CA ILE A 90 -10.26 -10.38 1.56
C ILE A 90 -9.87 -11.10 2.85
N GLU A 91 -8.80 -11.89 2.83
CA GLU A 91 -8.30 -12.56 4.02
C GLU A 91 -7.93 -11.58 5.12
N ARG A 92 -7.56 -10.35 4.74
CA ARG A 92 -7.17 -9.30 5.67
C ARG A 92 -8.31 -8.31 5.92
N GLU A 93 -9.52 -8.74 5.60
CA GLU A 93 -10.75 -8.03 5.93
C GLU A 93 -10.92 -6.70 5.20
N VAL A 94 -10.31 -6.58 4.03
CA VAL A 94 -10.56 -5.44 3.16
C VAL A 94 -11.90 -5.68 2.45
N ASP A 95 -12.75 -4.67 2.46
CA ASP A 95 -14.10 -4.76 1.90
C ASP A 95 -14.04 -4.96 0.38
N SER A 96 -14.50 -6.12 -0.07
CA SER A 96 -14.43 -6.45 -1.50
C SER A 96 -15.36 -5.60 -2.36
N THR A 97 -16.32 -4.91 -1.76
CA THR A 97 -17.17 -4.02 -2.55
C THR A 97 -16.41 -2.85 -3.16
N ILE A 98 -15.18 -2.58 -2.66
CA ILE A 98 -14.32 -1.56 -3.22
C ILE A 98 -14.08 -1.82 -4.72
N TRP A 99 -13.87 -3.09 -5.09
CA TRP A 99 -13.56 -3.42 -6.50
C TRP A 99 -14.66 -4.24 -7.19
N GLN A 100 -15.61 -4.74 -6.45
CA GLN A 100 -16.74 -5.47 -7.05
C GLN A 100 -17.80 -4.47 -7.47
N LYS A 101 -18.21 -4.55 -8.69
CA LYS A 101 -19.21 -3.63 -9.25
C LYS A 101 -20.46 -4.37 -9.64
#